data_24af90f02e2e26eca82938c4614b1e1e
#
_entry.id   24af90f02e2e26eca82938c4614b1e1e
#
_cell.length_a   1.000
_cell.length_b   1.000
_cell.length_c   1.000
_cell.angle_alpha   90.00
_cell.angle_beta   90.00
_cell.angle_gamma   90.00
#
_symmetry.space_group_name_H-M   'P 1'
#
loop_
_entity.id
_entity.type
_entity.pdbx_description
1 polymer ?
#
loop_
_entity_poly.entity_id
_entity_poly.type
_entity_poly.pdbx_seq_one_letter_code
_entity_poly.pdbx_strand_id
1 'polypeptide(L)'
;PPLALADALGRRNGVWGAAVAEGLLAALGAEIGDTVTIDDQRFELRALIADEPDRALRAFPLGPRMIVALPALAGSQLVAPGAQVYWYSRIRLHDGVDAGAWITGFERAMPHAGFRIVDAGQDVPGAERTLALVSSLLTFVAMGILLVGCVGVANGVSAWLDRKRNNIAILKSLGAQSPLILRIYLAQVVVAAAVGVALGLTGGSIAFAVAGPVLSEWLPVAGSLRAGPLLTAGGFGFLATLLFSLWPLAHAELQRPQSLFRHALTPEPARPRMRRLVTLAGLAAALAALLVWSAPLPVVAAVFAAAAALVVVVFLALGRLVGIVARVAGRLSALQGRPLLRLALANMHRPGAPTTPLVMAAGLCVTLVVAVEAVRQNADRHLFATLPASVPGLVILNIVPGESGRFDAFMAASPKVARWERVPFLHARVTGIGDRAVADLRIPADVAFVVRGDRGISWQARPPANALVAGEWWPKDYAGPPLVSLDAWAAHRLGVGIGDTLTVDVLGTPLQGRIASLRRVDRAGIGLDFPILFSPFAEPPPHREIAAVWTAPSTRPEIARDLRAELSRVFPEAPSVLVAEVTAFLETAVGAAGRVLGALSSATGIAAFL
;
A
#
# COMPACT_ATOMS: atom_id res chain seq x y z
N PRO A 1 24.19 -30.31 -8.79
CA PRO A 1 23.90 -30.14 -7.37
C PRO A 1 24.23 -28.71 -6.95
N PRO A 2 23.48 -28.10 -6.05
CA PRO A 2 23.76 -26.76 -5.57
C PRO A 2 25.15 -26.71 -4.93
N LEU A 3 26.02 -25.85 -5.42
CA LEU A 3 27.36 -25.64 -4.87
C LEU A 3 27.24 -24.83 -3.58
N ALA A 4 27.97 -25.22 -2.51
CA ALA A 4 27.99 -24.38 -1.33
C ALA A 4 28.64 -23.02 -1.66
N LEU A 5 28.12 -21.92 -1.15
CA LEU A 5 28.59 -20.56 -1.48
C LEU A 5 30.10 -20.40 -1.17
N ALA A 6 30.56 -20.94 -0.07
CA ALA A 6 31.98 -20.91 0.29
C ALA A 6 32.88 -21.60 -0.76
N ASP A 7 32.42 -22.70 -1.35
CA ASP A 7 33.15 -23.46 -2.40
C ASP A 7 33.10 -22.72 -3.74
N ALA A 8 32.01 -22.03 -4.03
CA ALA A 8 31.87 -21.20 -5.23
C ALA A 8 32.78 -19.99 -5.20
N LEU A 9 32.95 -19.35 -4.04
CA LEU A 9 33.72 -18.11 -3.88
C LEU A 9 35.19 -18.37 -3.52
N GLY A 10 35.54 -19.60 -3.13
CA GLY A 10 36.90 -19.95 -2.69
C GLY A 10 37.95 -19.74 -3.77
N ARG A 11 39.24 -19.66 -3.35
CA ARG A 11 40.38 -19.54 -4.27
C ARG A 11 40.79 -20.94 -4.74
N ARG A 12 40.83 -21.15 -6.08
CA ARG A 12 41.31 -22.38 -6.72
C ARG A 12 42.36 -22.04 -7.78
N ASN A 13 43.46 -22.74 -7.78
CA ASN A 13 44.57 -22.48 -8.74
C ASN A 13 45.01 -21.02 -8.86
N GLY A 14 44.98 -20.30 -7.74
CA GLY A 14 45.35 -18.89 -7.73
C GLY A 14 44.23 -17.89 -8.13
N VAL A 15 43.08 -18.36 -8.66
CA VAL A 15 41.96 -17.55 -9.13
C VAL A 15 40.79 -17.63 -8.12
N TRP A 16 40.18 -16.50 -7.85
CA TRP A 16 39.00 -16.45 -7.00
C TRP A 16 37.76 -16.87 -7.77
N GLY A 17 36.82 -17.53 -7.10
CA GLY A 17 35.55 -17.88 -7.68
C GLY A 17 34.51 -16.78 -7.49
N ALA A 18 33.51 -16.77 -8.35
CA ALA A 18 32.37 -15.88 -8.31
C ALA A 18 31.05 -16.60 -8.55
N ALA A 19 30.00 -16.15 -7.86
CA ALA A 19 28.62 -16.52 -8.17
C ALA A 19 27.94 -15.33 -8.87
N VAL A 20 27.23 -15.57 -9.97
CA VAL A 20 26.71 -14.52 -10.85
C VAL A 20 25.21 -14.69 -11.09
N ALA A 21 24.51 -13.58 -11.30
CA ALA A 21 23.13 -13.60 -11.78
C ALA A 21 23.08 -14.03 -13.25
N GLU A 22 22.03 -14.74 -13.67
CA GLU A 22 21.84 -15.18 -15.05
C GLU A 22 21.91 -14.02 -16.07
N GLY A 23 21.35 -12.86 -15.70
CA GLY A 23 21.42 -11.66 -16.52
C GLY A 23 22.84 -11.12 -16.76
N LEU A 24 23.82 -11.45 -15.89
CA LEU A 24 25.21 -11.06 -16.09
C LEU A 24 25.87 -11.94 -17.16
N LEU A 25 25.62 -13.23 -17.16
CA LEU A 25 26.13 -14.14 -18.19
C LEU A 25 25.62 -13.74 -19.57
N ALA A 26 24.32 -13.45 -19.68
CA ALA A 26 23.71 -13.01 -20.93
C ALA A 26 24.28 -11.66 -21.41
N ALA A 27 24.54 -10.73 -20.49
CA ALA A 27 25.10 -9.41 -20.84
C ALA A 27 26.56 -9.47 -21.30
N LEU A 28 27.35 -10.39 -20.73
CA LEU A 28 28.77 -10.58 -21.07
C LEU A 28 28.99 -11.58 -22.22
N GLY A 29 27.97 -12.35 -22.60
CA GLY A 29 28.11 -13.49 -23.52
C GLY A 29 29.05 -14.57 -22.96
N ALA A 30 29.07 -14.73 -21.64
CA ALA A 30 29.96 -15.63 -20.91
C ALA A 30 29.19 -16.83 -20.38
N GLU A 31 29.91 -17.94 -20.14
CA GLU A 31 29.37 -19.18 -19.57
C GLU A 31 30.01 -19.50 -18.20
N ILE A 32 29.38 -20.41 -17.46
CA ILE A 32 29.97 -20.91 -16.22
C ILE A 32 31.27 -21.65 -16.54
N GLY A 33 32.36 -21.27 -15.88
CA GLY A 33 33.72 -21.71 -16.12
C GLY A 33 34.62 -20.63 -16.75
N ASP A 34 34.02 -19.60 -17.34
CA ASP A 34 34.78 -18.49 -17.93
C ASP A 34 35.41 -17.61 -16.85
N THR A 35 36.45 -16.89 -17.25
CA THR A 35 37.15 -15.96 -16.37
C THR A 35 36.82 -14.50 -16.76
N VAL A 36 36.35 -13.73 -15.78
CA VAL A 36 36.08 -12.31 -15.92
C VAL A 36 37.10 -11.52 -15.10
N THR A 37 37.57 -10.41 -15.67
CA THR A 37 38.47 -9.49 -14.97
C THR A 37 37.68 -8.27 -14.50
N ILE A 38 37.79 -7.95 -13.20
CA ILE A 38 37.23 -6.74 -12.62
C ILE A 38 38.38 -5.98 -11.98
N ASP A 39 38.64 -4.76 -12.46
CA ASP A 39 39.83 -4.03 -12.12
C ASP A 39 41.07 -4.89 -12.47
N ASP A 40 42.00 -5.12 -11.59
CA ASP A 40 43.16 -5.97 -11.79
C ASP A 40 42.97 -7.43 -11.30
N GLN A 41 41.76 -7.78 -10.85
CA GLN A 41 41.47 -9.10 -10.26
C GLN A 41 40.73 -10.02 -11.23
N ARG A 42 41.18 -11.29 -11.32
CA ARG A 42 40.53 -12.33 -12.12
C ARG A 42 39.60 -13.17 -11.28
N PHE A 43 38.39 -13.39 -11.80
CA PHE A 43 37.34 -14.19 -11.17
C PHE A 43 36.86 -15.26 -12.15
N GLU A 44 36.80 -16.50 -11.71
CA GLU A 44 36.20 -17.61 -12.45
C GLU A 44 34.70 -17.70 -12.11
N LEU A 45 33.83 -17.68 -13.09
CA LEU A 45 32.38 -17.78 -12.93
C LEU A 45 32.00 -19.22 -12.60
N ARG A 46 31.70 -19.53 -11.32
CA ARG A 46 31.53 -20.92 -10.85
C ARG A 46 30.11 -21.32 -10.54
N ALA A 47 29.24 -20.39 -10.25
CA ALA A 47 27.88 -20.67 -9.86
C ALA A 47 26.90 -19.60 -10.34
N LEU A 48 25.65 -20.03 -10.58
CA LEU A 48 24.51 -19.15 -10.77
C LEU A 48 23.86 -18.85 -9.42
N ILE A 49 23.47 -17.59 -9.23
CA ILE A 49 22.64 -17.17 -8.11
C ILE A 49 21.19 -17.54 -8.46
N ALA A 50 20.67 -18.62 -7.85
CA ALA A 50 19.31 -19.11 -8.12
C ALA A 50 18.26 -18.25 -7.44
N ASP A 51 18.49 -17.86 -6.18
CA ASP A 51 17.60 -17.01 -5.40
C ASP A 51 18.40 -16.09 -4.49
N GLU A 52 17.96 -14.86 -4.41
CA GLU A 52 18.52 -13.82 -3.54
C GLU A 52 17.39 -13.18 -2.73
N PRO A 53 17.19 -13.63 -1.47
CA PRO A 53 16.10 -13.13 -0.63
C PRO A 53 16.07 -11.62 -0.47
N ASP A 54 17.22 -10.96 -0.63
CA ASP A 54 17.37 -9.51 -0.44
C ASP A 54 17.17 -8.70 -1.72
N ARG A 55 16.92 -9.34 -2.84
CA ARG A 55 16.75 -8.63 -4.10
C ARG A 55 15.57 -7.64 -4.07
N ALA A 56 14.51 -8.04 -3.37
CA ALA A 56 13.34 -7.19 -3.16
C ALA A 56 13.58 -6.02 -2.20
N LEU A 57 14.61 -6.11 -1.34
CA LEU A 57 14.93 -5.10 -0.33
C LEU A 57 15.73 -3.92 -0.88
N ARG A 58 16.18 -3.99 -2.12
CA ARG A 58 16.93 -2.91 -2.76
C ARG A 58 16.08 -2.26 -3.84
N ALA A 59 15.68 -1.03 -3.59
CA ALA A 59 14.77 -0.26 -4.45
C ALA A 59 15.25 -0.13 -5.92
N PHE A 60 16.55 -0.28 -6.17
CA PHE A 60 17.15 -0.21 -7.50
C PHE A 60 18.30 -1.21 -7.60
N PRO A 61 18.12 -2.39 -8.21
CA PRO A 61 19.24 -3.22 -8.60
C PRO A 61 20.01 -2.54 -9.72
N LEU A 62 21.17 -1.99 -9.39
CA LEU A 62 22.07 -1.31 -10.34
C LEU A 62 22.81 -2.34 -11.21
N GLY A 63 22.07 -3.07 -12.04
CA GLY A 63 22.62 -4.08 -12.93
C GLY A 63 22.63 -5.51 -12.38
N PRO A 64 23.08 -6.47 -13.21
CA PRO A 64 23.20 -7.86 -12.82
C PRO A 64 24.29 -8.04 -11.77
N ARG A 65 24.10 -8.98 -10.85
CA ARG A 65 24.95 -9.16 -9.67
C ARG A 65 26.04 -10.19 -9.85
N MET A 66 27.15 -9.90 -9.19
CA MET A 66 28.25 -10.82 -8.97
C MET A 66 28.61 -10.84 -7.48
N ILE A 67 28.66 -12.01 -6.87
CA ILE A 67 29.08 -12.22 -5.49
C ILE A 67 30.48 -12.79 -5.51
N VAL A 68 31.39 -12.14 -4.77
CA VAL A 68 32.78 -12.56 -4.63
C VAL A 68 33.18 -12.58 -3.16
N ALA A 69 34.25 -13.27 -2.83
CA ALA A 69 34.78 -13.26 -1.47
C ALA A 69 35.37 -11.88 -1.12
N LEU A 70 35.08 -11.35 0.06
CA LEU A 70 35.60 -10.05 0.50
C LEU A 70 37.13 -9.96 0.43
N PRO A 71 37.92 -11.00 0.80
CA PRO A 71 39.38 -10.97 0.64
C PRO A 71 39.85 -10.82 -0.80
N ALA A 72 39.02 -11.20 -1.78
CA ALA A 72 39.37 -11.04 -3.21
C ALA A 72 39.39 -9.58 -3.67
N LEU A 73 38.73 -8.68 -2.93
CA LEU A 73 38.69 -7.24 -3.21
C LEU A 73 39.84 -6.49 -2.51
N ALA A 74 40.63 -7.16 -1.69
CA ALA A 74 41.73 -6.53 -0.98
C ALA A 74 42.78 -5.98 -2.00
N GLY A 75 43.01 -4.67 -1.94
CA GLY A 75 43.91 -3.98 -2.86
C GLY A 75 43.29 -3.52 -4.21
N SER A 76 42.02 -3.81 -4.47
CA SER A 76 41.33 -3.30 -5.66
C SER A 76 40.89 -1.85 -5.47
N GLN A 77 40.76 -1.12 -6.60
CA GLN A 77 40.24 0.25 -6.60
C GLN A 77 38.77 0.31 -6.14
N LEU A 78 38.03 -0.80 -6.18
CA LEU A 78 36.63 -0.88 -5.73
C LEU A 78 36.44 -0.62 -4.24
N VAL A 79 37.48 -0.86 -3.44
CA VAL A 79 37.47 -0.64 -1.97
C VAL A 79 38.55 0.35 -1.53
N ALA A 80 39.18 1.05 -2.47
CA ALA A 80 40.20 2.05 -2.18
C ALA A 80 39.59 3.26 -1.43
N PRO A 81 40.41 4.04 -0.69
CA PRO A 81 39.95 5.30 -0.11
C PRO A 81 39.31 6.21 -1.17
N GLY A 82 38.07 6.65 -0.92
CA GLY A 82 37.28 7.44 -1.86
C GLY A 82 36.32 6.62 -2.74
N ALA A 83 36.42 5.29 -2.74
CA ALA A 83 35.42 4.45 -3.37
C ALA A 83 34.12 4.43 -2.53
N GLN A 84 32.98 4.43 -3.19
CA GLN A 84 31.69 4.34 -2.53
C GLN A 84 31.37 2.88 -2.17
N VAL A 85 31.55 2.52 -0.92
CA VAL A 85 31.31 1.17 -0.41
C VAL A 85 30.18 1.20 0.60
N TYR A 86 29.18 0.36 0.40
CA TYR A 86 28.07 0.18 1.35
C TYR A 86 28.29 -1.08 2.18
N TRP A 87 28.30 -0.92 3.48
CA TRP A 87 28.37 -2.02 4.43
C TRP A 87 26.97 -2.36 4.95
N TYR A 88 26.55 -3.60 4.77
CA TYR A 88 25.27 -4.09 5.27
C TYR A 88 25.51 -5.09 6.39
N SER A 89 24.91 -4.84 7.55
CA SER A 89 24.90 -5.77 8.68
C SER A 89 23.48 -6.26 8.94
N ARG A 90 23.30 -7.56 9.06
CA ARG A 90 22.01 -8.18 9.40
C ARG A 90 22.02 -8.56 10.87
N ILE A 91 21.00 -8.12 11.59
CA ILE A 91 20.84 -8.42 13.00
C ILE A 91 19.57 -9.24 13.16
N ARG A 92 19.71 -10.46 13.64
CA ARG A 92 18.57 -11.30 14.03
C ARG A 92 18.29 -11.09 15.50
N LEU A 93 17.14 -10.54 15.81
CA LEU A 93 16.67 -10.39 17.17
C LEU A 93 16.17 -11.73 17.71
N HIS A 94 16.26 -11.94 19.03
CA HIS A 94 15.65 -13.10 19.68
C HIS A 94 14.11 -13.02 19.59
N ASP A 95 13.47 -14.19 19.62
CA ASP A 95 12.01 -14.26 19.60
C ASP A 95 11.42 -13.49 20.80
N GLY A 96 10.44 -12.63 20.52
CA GLY A 96 9.77 -11.79 21.53
C GLY A 96 10.38 -10.40 21.76
N VAL A 97 11.51 -10.07 21.13
CA VAL A 97 12.06 -8.70 21.19
C VAL A 97 11.35 -7.84 20.15
N ASP A 98 10.80 -6.71 20.61
CA ASP A 98 10.21 -5.71 19.71
C ASP A 98 11.30 -4.97 18.93
N ALA A 99 11.25 -5.08 17.60
CA ALA A 99 12.24 -4.48 16.71
C ALA A 99 12.26 -2.94 16.83
N GLY A 100 11.10 -2.30 16.98
CA GLY A 100 10.99 -0.85 17.12
C GLY A 100 11.65 -0.34 18.40
N ALA A 101 11.44 -1.02 19.53
CA ALA A 101 12.08 -0.70 20.79
C ALA A 101 13.60 -0.90 20.73
N TRP A 102 14.05 -1.98 20.08
CA TRP A 102 15.46 -2.27 19.88
C TRP A 102 16.15 -1.19 19.02
N ILE A 103 15.55 -0.82 17.88
CA ILE A 103 16.05 0.23 16.98
C ILE A 103 16.18 1.55 17.75
N THR A 104 15.14 1.93 18.49
CA THR A 104 15.16 3.16 19.30
C THR A 104 16.27 3.13 20.36
N GLY A 105 16.52 1.97 20.98
CA GLY A 105 17.63 1.77 21.93
C GLY A 105 19.00 1.89 21.26
N PHE A 106 19.17 1.28 20.10
CA PHE A 106 20.39 1.32 19.32
C PHE A 106 20.74 2.75 18.84
N GLU A 107 19.74 3.48 18.31
CA GLU A 107 19.92 4.87 17.87
C GLU A 107 20.33 5.79 19.03
N ARG A 108 19.82 5.55 20.25
CA ARG A 108 20.25 6.30 21.45
C ARG A 108 21.67 5.93 21.89
N ALA A 109 22.05 4.67 21.75
CA ALA A 109 23.38 4.22 22.12
C ALA A 109 24.48 4.72 21.16
N MET A 110 24.11 4.91 19.87
CA MET A 110 25.05 5.31 18.81
C MET A 110 24.49 6.45 17.95
N PRO A 111 24.22 7.64 18.50
CA PRO A 111 23.53 8.72 17.79
C PRO A 111 24.33 9.30 16.62
N HIS A 112 25.66 9.19 16.64
CA HIS A 112 26.55 9.76 15.61
C HIS A 112 27.10 8.72 14.62
N ALA A 113 26.71 7.44 14.75
CA ALA A 113 27.28 6.37 13.93
C ALA A 113 26.81 6.38 12.46
N GLY A 114 25.75 7.14 12.15
CA GLY A 114 25.26 7.30 10.77
C GLY A 114 24.69 6.04 10.14
N PHE A 115 24.37 5.02 10.93
CA PHE A 115 23.73 3.81 10.41
C PHE A 115 22.33 4.12 9.89
N ARG A 116 22.01 3.59 8.72
CA ARG A 116 20.63 3.45 8.26
C ARG A 116 20.11 2.11 8.78
N ILE A 117 19.26 2.16 9.79
CA ILE A 117 18.63 0.96 10.34
C ILE A 117 17.29 0.80 9.65
N VAL A 118 17.04 -0.39 9.11
CA VAL A 118 15.82 -0.72 8.39
C VAL A 118 15.26 -1.98 9.01
N ASP A 119 13.99 -1.94 9.37
CA ASP A 119 13.26 -3.12 9.83
C ASP A 119 12.86 -3.97 8.61
N ALA A 120 12.93 -5.30 8.73
CA ALA A 120 12.57 -6.22 7.66
C ALA A 120 11.14 -6.04 7.10
N GLY A 121 10.27 -5.35 7.87
CA GLY A 121 8.93 -4.94 7.43
C GLY A 121 8.87 -3.61 6.67
N GLN A 122 9.96 -2.80 6.67
CA GLN A 122 9.96 -1.40 6.19
C GLN A 122 10.89 -1.13 5.00
N ASP A 123 11.39 -2.18 4.35
CA ASP A 123 12.62 -2.13 3.55
C ASP A 123 12.53 -1.50 2.16
N VAL A 124 11.35 -1.20 1.62
CA VAL A 124 11.23 -0.62 0.27
C VAL A 124 10.67 0.79 0.37
N PRO A 125 11.47 1.86 0.11
CA PRO A 125 10.95 3.22 0.09
C PRO A 125 9.80 3.35 -0.92
N GLY A 126 8.62 3.72 -0.43
CA GLY A 126 7.39 3.79 -1.23
C GLY A 126 6.53 2.52 -1.22
N ALA A 127 7.09 1.34 -1.00
CA ALA A 127 6.32 0.10 -0.91
C ALA A 127 5.43 0.05 0.35
N GLU A 128 5.89 0.57 1.48
CA GLU A 128 5.06 0.68 2.70
C GLU A 128 3.75 1.40 2.44
N ARG A 129 3.81 2.54 1.79
CA ARG A 129 2.60 3.32 1.50
C ARG A 129 1.70 2.59 0.52
N THR A 130 2.27 1.95 -0.49
CA THR A 130 1.54 1.15 -1.48
C THR A 130 0.95 -0.09 -0.82
N LEU A 131 1.71 -0.82 0.00
CA LEU A 131 1.22 -1.97 0.76
C LEU A 131 0.16 -1.58 1.79
N ALA A 132 0.32 -0.45 2.48
CA ALA A 132 -0.68 0.06 3.40
C ALA A 132 -1.97 0.47 2.67
N LEU A 133 -1.88 1.06 1.49
CA LEU A 133 -3.04 1.37 0.65
C LEU A 133 -3.72 0.08 0.17
N VAL A 134 -2.99 -0.88 -0.38
CA VAL A 134 -3.53 -2.17 -0.85
C VAL A 134 -4.18 -2.93 0.32
N SER A 135 -3.50 -3.00 1.47
CA SER A 135 -4.04 -3.64 2.68
C SER A 135 -5.33 -2.95 3.16
N SER A 136 -5.37 -1.62 3.15
CA SER A 136 -6.57 -0.85 3.50
C SER A 136 -7.71 -1.12 2.51
N LEU A 137 -7.44 -1.16 1.22
CA LEU A 137 -8.43 -1.47 0.19
C LEU A 137 -9.00 -2.88 0.35
N LEU A 138 -8.14 -3.87 0.59
CA LEU A 138 -8.57 -5.25 0.86
C LEU A 138 -9.45 -5.32 2.12
N THR A 139 -9.09 -4.58 3.17
CA THR A 139 -9.88 -4.49 4.40
C THR A 139 -11.26 -3.89 4.13
N PHE A 140 -11.34 -2.82 3.34
CA PHE A 140 -12.62 -2.18 3.02
C PHE A 140 -13.52 -3.07 2.17
N VAL A 141 -12.95 -3.82 1.21
CA VAL A 141 -13.69 -4.82 0.45
C VAL A 141 -14.21 -5.94 1.35
N ALA A 142 -13.35 -6.47 2.23
CA ALA A 142 -13.76 -7.49 3.20
C ALA A 142 -14.90 -6.99 4.11
N MET A 143 -14.84 -5.73 4.55
CA MET A 143 -15.91 -5.10 5.33
C MET A 143 -17.19 -4.90 4.51
N GLY A 144 -17.08 -4.55 3.23
CA GLY A 144 -18.24 -4.48 2.34
C GLY A 144 -18.92 -5.85 2.18
N ILE A 145 -18.14 -6.91 1.99
CA ILE A 145 -18.64 -8.31 1.93
C ILE A 145 -19.31 -8.70 3.24
N LEU A 146 -18.68 -8.36 4.38
CA LEU A 146 -19.25 -8.60 5.70
C LEU A 146 -20.62 -7.90 5.84
N LEU A 147 -20.73 -6.65 5.39
CA LEU A 147 -21.97 -5.88 5.46
C LEU A 147 -23.10 -6.55 4.67
N VAL A 148 -22.81 -7.02 3.44
CA VAL A 148 -23.76 -7.78 2.61
C VAL A 148 -24.18 -9.07 3.32
N GLY A 149 -23.20 -9.82 3.86
CA GLY A 149 -23.47 -11.03 4.66
C GLY A 149 -24.33 -10.76 5.89
N CYS A 150 -24.15 -9.63 6.54
CA CYS A 150 -24.95 -9.22 7.70
C CYS A 150 -26.43 -8.99 7.36
N VAL A 151 -26.72 -8.47 6.18
CA VAL A 151 -28.12 -8.35 5.70
C VAL A 151 -28.74 -9.75 5.53
N GLY A 152 -27.98 -10.70 4.99
CA GLY A 152 -28.40 -12.11 4.91
C GLY A 152 -28.68 -12.71 6.30
N VAL A 153 -27.81 -12.46 7.27
CA VAL A 153 -28.03 -12.90 8.66
C VAL A 153 -29.29 -12.28 9.25
N ALA A 154 -29.50 -10.95 9.08
CA ALA A 154 -30.71 -10.28 9.57
C ALA A 154 -31.98 -10.87 8.97
N ASN A 155 -31.98 -11.18 7.67
CA ASN A 155 -33.10 -11.81 6.96
C ASN A 155 -33.32 -13.25 7.45
N GLY A 156 -32.25 -14.04 7.59
CA GLY A 156 -32.31 -15.41 8.10
C GLY A 156 -32.87 -15.47 9.52
N VAL A 157 -32.39 -14.61 10.42
CA VAL A 157 -32.88 -14.51 11.79
C VAL A 157 -34.33 -14.06 11.82
N SER A 158 -34.74 -13.09 10.97
CA SER A 158 -36.14 -12.65 10.86
C SER A 158 -37.05 -13.78 10.43
N ALA A 159 -36.70 -14.50 9.35
CA ALA A 159 -37.47 -15.63 8.84
C ALA A 159 -37.56 -16.79 9.85
N TRP A 160 -36.48 -17.05 10.58
CA TRP A 160 -36.46 -18.06 11.65
C TRP A 160 -37.38 -17.66 12.81
N LEU A 161 -37.32 -16.40 13.25
CA LEU A 161 -38.21 -15.89 14.31
C LEU A 161 -39.69 -15.90 13.89
N ASP A 162 -39.98 -15.61 12.62
CA ASP A 162 -41.35 -15.68 12.08
C ASP A 162 -41.91 -17.10 12.17
N ARG A 163 -41.10 -18.12 11.89
CA ARG A 163 -41.51 -19.54 12.09
C ARG A 163 -41.72 -19.89 13.58
N LYS A 164 -41.04 -19.19 14.50
CA LYS A 164 -41.16 -19.42 15.95
C LYS A 164 -42.20 -18.54 16.63
N ARG A 165 -42.95 -17.70 15.89
CA ARG A 165 -43.97 -16.79 16.42
C ARG A 165 -44.99 -17.50 17.32
N ASN A 166 -45.50 -18.65 16.90
CA ASN A 166 -46.45 -19.43 17.67
C ASN A 166 -45.83 -19.92 19.00
N ASN A 167 -44.60 -20.41 18.96
CA ASN A 167 -43.91 -20.86 20.17
C ASN A 167 -43.69 -19.70 21.16
N ILE A 168 -43.29 -18.52 20.64
CA ILE A 168 -43.10 -17.31 21.43
C ILE A 168 -44.42 -16.89 22.11
N ALA A 169 -45.52 -16.96 21.34
CA ALA A 169 -46.82 -16.58 21.87
C ALA A 169 -47.33 -17.58 22.93
N ILE A 170 -47.12 -18.89 22.76
CA ILE A 170 -47.42 -19.93 23.76
C ILE A 170 -46.60 -19.70 25.03
N LEU A 171 -45.30 -19.45 24.93
CA LEU A 171 -44.46 -19.16 26.09
C LEU A 171 -44.95 -17.93 26.87
N LYS A 172 -45.39 -16.88 26.15
CA LYS A 172 -45.95 -15.68 26.77
C LYS A 172 -47.29 -15.94 27.44
N SER A 173 -48.17 -16.78 26.86
CA SER A 173 -49.45 -17.16 27.46
C SER A 173 -49.26 -18.01 28.72
N LEU A 174 -48.16 -18.76 28.82
CA LEU A 174 -47.74 -19.51 29.99
C LEU A 174 -47.03 -18.64 31.07
N GLY A 175 -46.95 -17.31 30.84
CA GLY A 175 -46.41 -16.37 31.82
C GLY A 175 -44.90 -16.08 31.66
N ALA A 176 -44.24 -16.55 30.58
CA ALA A 176 -42.82 -16.23 30.34
C ALA A 176 -42.64 -14.75 30.10
N GLN A 177 -41.74 -14.13 30.86
CA GLN A 177 -41.40 -12.72 30.73
C GLN A 177 -40.63 -12.47 29.43
N SER A 178 -40.87 -11.32 28.77
CA SER A 178 -40.20 -10.91 27.53
C SER A 178 -38.65 -10.95 27.60
N PRO A 179 -37.99 -10.56 28.72
CA PRO A 179 -36.54 -10.66 28.84
C PRO A 179 -36.01 -12.11 28.84
N LEU A 180 -36.76 -13.06 29.37
CA LEU A 180 -36.38 -14.48 29.37
C LEU A 180 -36.40 -15.02 27.92
N ILE A 181 -37.47 -14.73 27.18
CA ILE A 181 -37.61 -15.12 25.78
C ILE A 181 -36.47 -14.55 24.95
N LEU A 182 -36.17 -13.25 25.10
CA LEU A 182 -35.04 -12.61 24.41
C LEU A 182 -33.71 -13.33 24.70
N ARG A 183 -33.44 -13.66 25.99
CA ARG A 183 -32.20 -14.37 26.38
C ARG A 183 -32.09 -15.74 25.75
N ILE A 184 -33.19 -16.51 25.68
CA ILE A 184 -33.20 -17.84 25.06
C ILE A 184 -32.87 -17.76 23.57
N TYR A 185 -33.53 -16.87 22.82
CA TYR A 185 -33.32 -16.74 21.39
C TYR A 185 -31.98 -16.07 21.09
N LEU A 186 -31.52 -15.11 21.91
CA LEU A 186 -30.20 -14.52 21.79
C LEU A 186 -29.10 -15.57 22.01
N ALA A 187 -29.24 -16.45 23.03
CA ALA A 187 -28.29 -17.53 23.26
C ALA A 187 -28.17 -18.47 22.05
N GLN A 188 -29.29 -18.80 21.38
CA GLN A 188 -29.28 -19.61 20.17
C GLN A 188 -28.55 -18.90 19.01
N VAL A 189 -28.79 -17.59 18.83
CA VAL A 189 -28.08 -16.78 17.84
C VAL A 189 -26.58 -16.71 18.15
N VAL A 190 -26.20 -16.53 19.40
CA VAL A 190 -24.80 -16.51 19.86
C VAL A 190 -24.10 -17.82 19.53
N VAL A 191 -24.72 -18.96 19.81
CA VAL A 191 -24.17 -20.28 19.49
C VAL A 191 -24.03 -20.46 17.98
N ALA A 192 -25.08 -20.12 17.22
CA ALA A 192 -25.03 -20.19 15.75
C ALA A 192 -23.94 -19.26 15.17
N ALA A 193 -23.80 -18.05 15.72
CA ALA A 193 -22.76 -17.13 15.34
C ALA A 193 -21.35 -17.68 15.63
N ALA A 194 -21.14 -18.26 16.81
CA ALA A 194 -19.87 -18.87 17.19
C ALA A 194 -19.49 -20.04 16.25
N VAL A 195 -20.46 -20.91 15.94
CA VAL A 195 -20.25 -22.00 14.97
C VAL A 195 -19.96 -21.44 13.56
N GLY A 196 -20.74 -20.46 13.10
CA GLY A 196 -20.53 -19.83 11.80
C GLY A 196 -19.17 -19.14 11.68
N VAL A 197 -18.74 -18.42 12.72
CA VAL A 197 -17.41 -17.80 12.78
C VAL A 197 -16.31 -18.87 12.77
N ALA A 198 -16.44 -19.94 13.57
CA ALA A 198 -15.46 -21.04 13.58
C ALA A 198 -15.33 -21.70 12.20
N LEU A 199 -16.45 -21.99 11.53
CA LEU A 199 -16.47 -22.54 10.17
C LEU A 199 -15.89 -21.54 9.14
N GLY A 200 -16.18 -20.25 9.29
CA GLY A 200 -15.62 -19.21 8.43
C GLY A 200 -14.10 -19.07 8.59
N LEU A 201 -13.59 -19.08 9.83
CA LEU A 201 -12.17 -19.03 10.12
C LEU A 201 -11.42 -20.28 9.61
N THR A 202 -11.98 -21.47 9.82
CA THR A 202 -11.37 -22.72 9.33
C THR A 202 -11.39 -22.78 7.80
N GLY A 203 -12.53 -22.44 7.17
CA GLY A 203 -12.63 -22.39 5.71
C GLY A 203 -11.70 -21.36 5.09
N GLY A 204 -11.60 -20.16 5.69
CA GLY A 204 -10.67 -19.11 5.27
C GLY A 204 -9.20 -19.53 5.43
N SER A 205 -8.87 -20.22 6.51
CA SER A 205 -7.51 -20.75 6.73
C SER A 205 -7.14 -21.82 5.73
N ILE A 206 -8.06 -22.73 5.39
CA ILE A 206 -7.88 -23.75 4.36
C ILE A 206 -7.72 -23.10 2.99
N ALA A 207 -8.59 -22.14 2.65
CA ALA A 207 -8.49 -21.39 1.39
C ALA A 207 -7.14 -20.68 1.25
N PHE A 208 -6.65 -20.07 2.34
CA PHE A 208 -5.33 -19.45 2.38
C PHE A 208 -4.21 -20.49 2.20
N ALA A 209 -4.28 -21.64 2.85
CA ALA A 209 -3.28 -22.69 2.73
C ALA A 209 -3.21 -23.27 1.31
N VAL A 210 -4.34 -23.39 0.62
CA VAL A 210 -4.43 -23.88 -0.77
C VAL A 210 -3.99 -22.81 -1.78
N ALA A 211 -4.41 -21.55 -1.58
CA ALA A 211 -4.08 -20.45 -2.48
C ALA A 211 -2.67 -19.89 -2.26
N GLY A 212 -2.11 -20.05 -1.06
CA GLY A 212 -0.81 -19.50 -0.66
C GLY A 212 0.35 -19.88 -1.60
N PRO A 213 0.56 -21.16 -1.94
CA PRO A 213 1.60 -21.56 -2.89
C PRO A 213 1.46 -20.91 -4.27
N VAL A 214 0.23 -20.80 -4.78
CA VAL A 214 -0.04 -20.15 -6.07
C VAL A 214 0.20 -18.63 -5.98
N LEU A 215 -0.15 -18.02 -4.86
CA LEU A 215 0.07 -16.61 -4.62
C LEU A 215 1.56 -16.27 -4.41
N SER A 216 2.34 -17.17 -3.82
CA SER A 216 3.77 -16.97 -3.58
C SER A 216 4.60 -16.91 -4.86
N GLU A 217 4.13 -17.50 -5.96
CA GLU A 217 4.74 -17.36 -7.29
C GLU A 217 4.58 -15.92 -7.84
N TRP A 218 3.53 -15.22 -7.42
CA TRP A 218 3.17 -13.88 -7.93
C TRP A 218 3.54 -12.76 -6.96
N LEU A 219 3.56 -13.06 -5.67
CA LEU A 219 3.88 -12.13 -4.60
C LEU A 219 4.95 -12.78 -3.72
N PRO A 220 6.17 -12.22 -3.61
CA PRO A 220 7.25 -12.78 -2.80
C PRO A 220 6.98 -12.55 -1.30
N VAL A 221 5.79 -12.93 -0.83
CA VAL A 221 5.37 -12.80 0.56
C VAL A 221 5.14 -14.20 1.12
N ALA A 222 6.05 -14.65 1.94
CA ALA A 222 5.84 -15.87 2.74
C ALA A 222 4.74 -15.60 3.75
N GLY A 223 3.50 -15.91 3.39
CA GLY A 223 2.34 -15.75 4.24
C GLY A 223 2.35 -16.78 5.37
N SER A 224 2.47 -16.34 6.62
CA SER A 224 2.21 -17.18 7.79
C SER A 224 0.86 -16.86 8.39
N LEU A 225 0.07 -17.90 8.71
CA LEU A 225 -1.16 -17.75 9.49
C LEU A 225 -0.78 -17.25 10.90
N ARG A 226 -1.16 -16.03 11.22
CA ARG A 226 -0.97 -15.44 12.55
C ARG A 226 -2.29 -15.40 13.29
N ALA A 227 -2.26 -15.65 14.60
CA ALA A 227 -3.45 -15.64 15.45
C ALA A 227 -4.14 -14.26 15.51
N GLY A 228 -3.38 -13.18 15.48
CA GLY A 228 -3.91 -11.81 15.54
C GLY A 228 -4.96 -11.49 14.45
N PRO A 229 -4.64 -11.60 13.16
CA PRO A 229 -5.62 -11.41 12.09
C PRO A 229 -6.82 -12.35 12.14
N LEU A 230 -6.64 -13.59 12.58
CA LEU A 230 -7.76 -14.54 12.77
C LEU A 230 -8.71 -14.10 13.88
N LEU A 231 -8.17 -13.65 15.01
CA LEU A 231 -8.98 -13.14 16.13
C LEU A 231 -9.73 -11.86 15.75
N THR A 232 -9.10 -10.96 15.02
CA THR A 232 -9.77 -9.73 14.55
C THR A 232 -10.88 -10.06 13.55
N ALA A 233 -10.65 -10.96 12.59
CA ALA A 233 -11.68 -11.40 11.64
C ALA A 233 -12.86 -12.09 12.36
N GLY A 234 -12.56 -12.97 13.32
CA GLY A 234 -13.57 -13.59 14.18
C GLY A 234 -14.38 -12.57 14.98
N GLY A 235 -13.70 -11.58 15.57
CA GLY A 235 -14.32 -10.46 16.28
C GLY A 235 -15.27 -9.65 15.42
N PHE A 236 -14.86 -9.32 14.19
CA PHE A 236 -15.72 -8.65 13.21
C PHE A 236 -16.98 -9.47 12.88
N GLY A 237 -16.81 -10.75 12.53
CA GLY A 237 -17.92 -11.63 12.19
C GLY A 237 -18.91 -11.80 13.35
N PHE A 238 -18.40 -11.95 14.55
CA PHE A 238 -19.23 -12.12 15.75
C PHE A 238 -19.99 -10.84 16.12
N LEU A 239 -19.30 -9.70 16.22
CA LEU A 239 -19.93 -8.40 16.53
C LEU A 239 -20.96 -7.99 15.48
N ALA A 240 -20.64 -8.18 14.20
CA ALA A 240 -21.54 -7.88 13.11
C ALA A 240 -22.80 -8.77 13.14
N THR A 241 -22.64 -10.08 13.37
CA THR A 241 -23.78 -10.99 13.52
C THR A 241 -24.68 -10.58 14.67
N LEU A 242 -24.11 -10.21 15.83
CA LEU A 242 -24.89 -9.73 16.99
C LEU A 242 -25.63 -8.43 16.68
N LEU A 243 -24.95 -7.47 16.05
CA LEU A 243 -25.52 -6.16 15.69
C LEU A 243 -26.76 -6.34 14.81
N PHE A 244 -26.63 -7.13 13.74
CA PHE A 244 -27.69 -7.31 12.76
C PHE A 244 -28.81 -8.27 13.22
N SER A 245 -28.53 -9.19 14.15
CA SER A 245 -29.54 -10.10 14.73
C SER A 245 -30.34 -9.44 15.85
N LEU A 246 -29.80 -8.44 16.54
CA LEU A 246 -30.46 -7.83 17.70
C LEU A 246 -31.74 -7.07 17.31
N TRP A 247 -31.77 -6.48 16.10
CA TRP A 247 -32.93 -5.75 15.61
C TRP A 247 -34.15 -6.65 15.39
N PRO A 248 -34.08 -7.77 14.62
CA PRO A 248 -35.18 -8.73 14.50
C PRO A 248 -35.64 -9.31 15.84
N LEU A 249 -34.68 -9.67 16.72
CA LEU A 249 -34.98 -10.19 18.03
C LEU A 249 -35.76 -9.19 18.89
N ALA A 250 -35.40 -7.91 18.84
CA ALA A 250 -36.11 -6.86 19.56
C ALA A 250 -37.54 -6.66 19.06
N HIS A 251 -37.82 -6.88 17.77
CA HIS A 251 -39.16 -6.82 17.23
C HIS A 251 -40.01 -8.04 17.63
N ALA A 252 -39.42 -9.23 17.67
CA ALA A 252 -40.11 -10.44 18.10
C ALA A 252 -40.58 -10.39 19.58
N GLU A 253 -39.80 -9.72 20.43
CA GLU A 253 -40.16 -9.51 21.84
C GLU A 253 -41.42 -8.65 22.03
N LEU A 254 -41.67 -7.69 21.13
CA LEU A 254 -42.77 -6.73 21.23
C LEU A 254 -44.12 -7.32 20.77
N GLN A 255 -44.12 -8.53 20.22
CA GLN A 255 -45.36 -9.18 19.77
C GLN A 255 -46.26 -9.54 20.98
N ARG A 256 -47.51 -9.10 20.91
CA ARG A 256 -48.52 -9.36 21.97
C ARG A 256 -49.14 -10.75 21.79
N PRO A 257 -49.48 -11.51 22.85
CA PRO A 257 -50.14 -12.82 22.77
C PRO A 257 -51.44 -12.80 21.99
N GLN A 258 -52.16 -11.67 22.02
CA GLN A 258 -53.43 -11.46 21.34
C GLN A 258 -53.33 -11.57 19.80
N SER A 259 -52.12 -11.49 19.20
CA SER A 259 -51.87 -11.66 17.77
C SER A 259 -52.16 -13.09 17.27
N LEU A 260 -52.24 -14.10 18.18
CA LEU A 260 -52.65 -15.47 17.84
C LEU A 260 -54.14 -15.60 17.53
N PHE A 261 -54.97 -14.75 18.12
CA PHE A 261 -56.45 -14.87 18.04
C PHE A 261 -57.07 -13.90 17.04
N ARG A 262 -56.34 -12.94 16.53
CA ARG A 262 -56.76 -12.04 15.46
C ARG A 262 -55.86 -12.19 14.27
N HIS A 263 -56.34 -12.81 13.23
CA HIS A 263 -55.73 -12.76 11.90
C HIS A 263 -55.58 -11.30 11.47
N ALA A 264 -54.38 -10.80 11.57
CA ALA A 264 -53.78 -9.65 10.89
C ALA A 264 -54.67 -8.41 10.65
N LEU A 265 -55.04 -7.69 11.67
CA LEU A 265 -55.42 -6.29 11.52
C LEU A 265 -54.38 -5.42 12.25
N THR A 266 -53.55 -4.79 11.40
CA THR A 266 -52.59 -3.72 11.74
C THR A 266 -51.56 -3.99 12.86
N PRO A 267 -50.27 -4.25 12.50
CA PRO A 267 -49.19 -4.16 13.48
C PRO A 267 -49.03 -2.68 13.90
N GLU A 268 -49.33 -2.35 15.15
CA GLU A 268 -48.91 -1.07 15.69
C GLU A 268 -47.38 -0.99 15.68
N PRO A 269 -46.79 0.10 15.20
CA PRO A 269 -45.36 0.28 15.23
C PRO A 269 -44.87 0.45 16.66
N ALA A 270 -44.46 -0.67 17.25
CA ALA A 270 -43.87 -0.67 18.59
C ALA A 270 -42.51 0.06 18.53
N ARG A 271 -42.43 1.22 19.23
CA ARG A 271 -41.18 1.98 19.34
C ARG A 271 -40.16 1.18 20.16
N PRO A 272 -38.92 1.00 19.65
CA PRO A 272 -37.87 0.34 20.39
C PRO A 272 -37.57 1.10 21.69
N ARG A 273 -37.41 0.39 22.83
CA ARG A 273 -37.04 1.00 24.10
C ARG A 273 -35.65 1.64 23.96
N MET A 274 -35.44 2.85 24.51
CA MET A 274 -34.19 3.59 24.47
C MET A 274 -32.96 2.73 24.81
N ARG A 275 -33.09 1.85 25.81
CA ARG A 275 -32.03 0.91 26.21
C ARG A 275 -31.52 0.04 25.06
N ARG A 276 -32.36 -0.33 24.10
CA ARG A 276 -31.97 -1.15 22.93
C ARG A 276 -31.27 -0.34 21.84
N LEU A 277 -31.70 0.90 21.65
CA LEU A 277 -30.98 1.82 20.77
C LEU A 277 -29.55 2.04 21.29
N VAL A 278 -29.38 2.16 22.59
CA VAL A 278 -28.07 2.27 23.24
C VAL A 278 -27.23 1.00 23.03
N THR A 279 -27.81 -0.21 23.14
CA THR A 279 -27.06 -1.46 22.91
C THR A 279 -26.66 -1.61 21.42
N LEU A 280 -27.55 -1.27 20.50
CA LEU A 280 -27.24 -1.26 19.07
C LEU A 280 -26.15 -0.24 18.72
N ALA A 281 -26.27 0.97 19.26
CA ALA A 281 -25.25 2.02 19.09
C ALA A 281 -23.90 1.59 19.68
N GLY A 282 -23.90 0.93 20.84
CA GLY A 282 -22.70 0.39 21.48
C GLY A 282 -22.02 -0.70 20.64
N LEU A 283 -22.80 -1.64 20.07
CA LEU A 283 -22.27 -2.67 19.18
C LEU A 283 -21.73 -2.06 17.87
N ALA A 284 -22.43 -1.09 17.30
CA ALA A 284 -21.96 -0.39 16.10
C ALA A 284 -20.69 0.40 16.39
N ALA A 285 -20.61 1.07 17.54
CA ALA A 285 -19.41 1.78 17.98
C ALA A 285 -18.23 0.81 18.23
N ALA A 286 -18.48 -0.36 18.83
CA ALA A 286 -17.47 -1.39 19.03
C ALA A 286 -16.93 -1.94 17.70
N LEU A 287 -17.82 -2.17 16.73
CA LEU A 287 -17.44 -2.60 15.39
C LEU A 287 -16.58 -1.54 14.66
N ALA A 288 -16.99 -0.28 14.74
CA ALA A 288 -16.24 0.84 14.16
C ALA A 288 -14.87 1.02 14.88
N ALA A 289 -14.83 0.91 16.21
CA ALA A 289 -13.58 0.98 16.97
C ALA A 289 -12.62 -0.15 16.61
N LEU A 290 -13.13 -1.39 16.44
CA LEU A 290 -12.32 -2.53 15.99
C LEU A 290 -11.75 -2.29 14.60
N LEU A 291 -12.53 -1.69 13.68
CA LEU A 291 -12.09 -1.33 12.34
C LEU A 291 -10.96 -0.30 12.38
N VAL A 292 -11.15 0.78 13.13
CA VAL A 292 -10.16 1.86 13.24
C VAL A 292 -8.87 1.35 13.91
N TRP A 293 -9.00 0.50 14.92
CA TRP A 293 -7.85 -0.07 15.64
C TRP A 293 -7.04 -1.06 14.77
N SER A 294 -7.73 -1.87 13.96
CA SER A 294 -7.06 -2.88 13.12
C SER A 294 -6.53 -2.34 11.79
N ALA A 295 -6.94 -1.13 11.38
CA ALA A 295 -6.59 -0.58 10.08
C ALA A 295 -5.20 0.09 10.09
N PRO A 296 -4.39 -0.08 9.02
CA PRO A 296 -3.11 0.61 8.86
C PRO A 296 -3.25 2.15 8.79
N LEU A 297 -4.39 2.63 8.29
CA LEU A 297 -4.72 4.05 8.16
C LEU A 297 -6.00 4.39 8.95
N PRO A 298 -5.89 4.77 10.24
CA PRO A 298 -7.05 4.94 11.13
C PRO A 298 -8.06 5.99 10.64
N VAL A 299 -7.56 7.10 10.10
CA VAL A 299 -8.44 8.18 9.60
C VAL A 299 -9.27 7.71 8.40
N VAL A 300 -8.65 6.98 7.47
CA VAL A 300 -9.34 6.43 6.29
C VAL A 300 -10.38 5.39 6.72
N ALA A 301 -10.04 4.55 7.70
CA ALA A 301 -10.98 3.57 8.26
C ALA A 301 -12.18 4.24 8.95
N ALA A 302 -11.97 5.34 9.67
CA ALA A 302 -13.06 6.10 10.30
C ALA A 302 -14.00 6.72 9.24
N VAL A 303 -13.44 7.30 8.19
CA VAL A 303 -14.23 7.84 7.07
C VAL A 303 -15.02 6.72 6.37
N PHE A 304 -14.40 5.56 6.15
CA PHE A 304 -15.08 4.40 5.59
C PHE A 304 -16.22 3.91 6.48
N ALA A 305 -16.02 3.81 7.79
CA ALA A 305 -17.07 3.41 8.74
C ALA A 305 -18.27 4.38 8.70
N ALA A 306 -18.00 5.69 8.65
CA ALA A 306 -19.03 6.71 8.53
C ALA A 306 -19.79 6.61 7.19
N ALA A 307 -19.06 6.40 6.09
CA ALA A 307 -19.66 6.21 4.76
C ALA A 307 -20.52 4.94 4.71
N ALA A 308 -20.05 3.81 5.26
CA ALA A 308 -20.80 2.57 5.33
C ALA A 308 -22.11 2.73 6.14
N ALA A 309 -22.04 3.42 7.28
CA ALA A 309 -23.22 3.73 8.08
C ALA A 309 -24.22 4.60 7.30
N LEU A 310 -23.73 5.62 6.58
CA LEU A 310 -24.56 6.49 5.73
C LEU A 310 -25.24 5.68 4.62
N VAL A 311 -24.50 4.80 3.95
CA VAL A 311 -25.04 3.94 2.88
C VAL A 311 -26.16 3.03 3.42
N VAL A 312 -25.98 2.43 4.58
CA VAL A 312 -27.05 1.63 5.24
C VAL A 312 -28.29 2.49 5.50
N VAL A 313 -28.12 3.69 6.05
CA VAL A 313 -29.24 4.61 6.31
C VAL A 313 -29.97 5.00 5.02
N VAL A 314 -29.21 5.30 3.95
CA VAL A 314 -29.76 5.65 2.64
C VAL A 314 -30.59 4.50 2.07
N PHE A 315 -30.08 3.26 2.09
CA PHE A 315 -30.84 2.11 1.57
C PHE A 315 -32.04 1.74 2.45
N LEU A 316 -31.96 1.95 3.76
CA LEU A 316 -33.13 1.84 4.64
C LEU A 316 -34.22 2.85 4.28
N ALA A 317 -33.83 4.10 4.01
CA ALA A 317 -34.76 5.14 3.58
C ALA A 317 -35.34 4.83 2.20
N LEU A 318 -34.49 4.39 1.26
CA LEU A 318 -34.88 4.03 -0.10
C LEU A 318 -35.86 2.83 -0.12
N GLY A 319 -35.60 1.80 0.68
CA GLY A 319 -36.51 0.65 0.81
C GLY A 319 -37.90 1.06 1.35
N ARG A 320 -37.95 2.00 2.30
CA ARG A 320 -39.22 2.59 2.77
C ARG A 320 -39.90 3.43 1.70
N LEU A 321 -39.12 4.24 0.95
CA LEU A 321 -39.61 5.05 -0.15
C LEU A 321 -40.24 4.20 -1.23
N VAL A 322 -39.60 3.09 -1.64
CA VAL A 322 -40.13 2.13 -2.60
C VAL A 322 -41.47 1.58 -2.14
N GLY A 323 -41.62 1.23 -0.86
CA GLY A 323 -42.90 0.81 -0.31
C GLY A 323 -43.99 1.90 -0.36
N ILE A 324 -43.63 3.17 -0.11
CA ILE A 324 -44.55 4.30 -0.19
C ILE A 324 -44.97 4.52 -1.66
N VAL A 325 -44.00 4.54 -2.57
CA VAL A 325 -44.26 4.70 -4.03
C VAL A 325 -45.15 3.59 -4.55
N ALA A 326 -44.90 2.33 -4.18
CA ALA A 326 -45.72 1.18 -4.56
C ALA A 326 -47.17 1.33 -4.07
N ARG A 327 -47.34 1.87 -2.84
CA ARG A 327 -48.67 2.17 -2.27
C ARG A 327 -49.40 3.25 -3.05
N VAL A 328 -48.74 4.33 -3.39
CA VAL A 328 -49.30 5.45 -4.15
C VAL A 328 -49.63 5.00 -5.59
N ALA A 329 -48.68 4.32 -6.26
CA ALA A 329 -48.84 3.80 -7.60
C ALA A 329 -50.02 2.83 -7.72
N GLY A 330 -50.20 1.96 -6.70
CA GLY A 330 -51.33 1.01 -6.66
C GLY A 330 -52.73 1.67 -6.60
N ARG A 331 -52.81 2.99 -6.27
CA ARG A 331 -54.04 3.78 -6.22
C ARG A 331 -54.35 4.51 -7.56
N LEU A 332 -53.41 4.52 -8.48
CA LEU A 332 -53.59 5.22 -9.76
C LEU A 332 -54.68 4.54 -10.62
N SER A 333 -55.60 5.34 -11.17
CA SER A 333 -56.69 4.88 -12.04
C SER A 333 -56.16 4.18 -13.30
N ALA A 334 -55.01 4.57 -13.81
CA ALA A 334 -54.36 3.95 -14.96
C ALA A 334 -54.01 2.44 -14.78
N LEU A 335 -54.01 1.95 -13.54
CA LEU A 335 -53.72 0.56 -13.20
C LEU A 335 -54.99 -0.28 -12.97
N GLN A 336 -56.18 0.31 -13.04
CA GLN A 336 -57.45 -0.41 -12.82
C GLN A 336 -57.70 -1.54 -13.82
N GLY A 337 -57.14 -1.43 -15.05
CA GLY A 337 -57.21 -2.47 -16.06
C GLY A 337 -56.10 -3.54 -16.01
N ARG A 338 -55.17 -3.47 -15.04
CA ARG A 338 -53.99 -4.37 -14.95
C ARG A 338 -53.91 -5.06 -13.60
N PRO A 339 -54.71 -6.09 -13.31
CA PRO A 339 -54.84 -6.70 -11.98
C PRO A 339 -53.53 -7.31 -11.47
N LEU A 340 -52.69 -7.88 -12.34
CA LEU A 340 -51.41 -8.48 -11.98
C LEU A 340 -50.42 -7.44 -11.45
N LEU A 341 -50.31 -6.28 -12.12
CA LEU A 341 -49.42 -5.18 -11.64
C LEU A 341 -49.90 -4.60 -10.31
N ARG A 342 -51.21 -4.47 -10.15
CA ARG A 342 -51.81 -3.99 -8.91
C ARG A 342 -51.55 -4.97 -7.75
N LEU A 343 -51.64 -6.29 -8.02
CA LEU A 343 -51.30 -7.32 -7.03
C LEU A 343 -49.80 -7.29 -6.68
N ALA A 344 -48.91 -7.14 -7.66
CA ALA A 344 -47.49 -7.02 -7.43
C ALA A 344 -47.16 -5.81 -6.56
N LEU A 345 -47.69 -4.62 -6.88
CA LEU A 345 -47.53 -3.41 -6.09
C LEU A 345 -48.11 -3.55 -4.69
N ALA A 346 -49.26 -4.21 -4.55
CA ALA A 346 -49.87 -4.47 -3.24
C ALA A 346 -48.99 -5.36 -2.36
N ASN A 347 -48.34 -6.36 -2.94
CA ASN A 347 -47.41 -7.23 -2.22
C ASN A 347 -46.13 -6.50 -1.76
N MET A 348 -45.69 -5.48 -2.50
CA MET A 348 -44.49 -4.70 -2.13
C MET A 348 -44.69 -3.81 -0.88
N HIS A 349 -45.90 -3.34 -0.62
CA HIS A 349 -46.18 -2.46 0.52
C HIS A 349 -46.97 -3.11 1.65
N ARG A 350 -47.27 -4.40 1.51
CA ARG A 350 -47.95 -5.17 2.57
C ARG A 350 -47.13 -5.18 3.86
N PRO A 351 -47.74 -5.06 5.04
CA PRO A 351 -47.02 -5.25 6.30
C PRO A 351 -46.31 -6.61 6.34
N GLY A 352 -45.01 -6.60 6.56
CA GLY A 352 -44.17 -7.81 6.50
C GLY A 352 -43.58 -8.13 5.12
N ALA A 353 -43.81 -7.30 4.09
CA ALA A 353 -43.18 -7.47 2.78
C ALA A 353 -41.64 -7.34 2.88
N PRO A 354 -40.89 -8.21 2.20
CA PRO A 354 -39.41 -8.19 2.23
C PRO A 354 -38.79 -7.09 1.36
N THR A 355 -39.55 -6.05 0.98
CA THR A 355 -39.12 -4.99 0.06
C THR A 355 -37.89 -4.22 0.58
N THR A 356 -37.91 -3.79 1.85
CA THR A 356 -36.77 -3.07 2.43
C THR A 356 -35.52 -3.93 2.52
N PRO A 357 -35.55 -5.16 3.07
CA PRO A 357 -34.39 -6.05 3.04
C PRO A 357 -33.86 -6.34 1.65
N LEU A 358 -34.72 -6.51 0.68
CA LEU A 358 -34.34 -6.82 -0.70
C LEU A 358 -33.65 -5.63 -1.38
N VAL A 359 -34.19 -4.41 -1.19
CA VAL A 359 -33.56 -3.17 -1.66
C VAL A 359 -32.20 -2.96 -0.98
N MET A 360 -32.09 -3.26 0.33
CA MET A 360 -30.82 -3.18 1.03
C MET A 360 -29.79 -4.17 0.49
N ALA A 361 -30.17 -5.45 0.34
CA ALA A 361 -29.25 -6.48 -0.14
C ALA A 361 -28.73 -6.17 -1.55
N ALA A 362 -29.67 -5.92 -2.49
CA ALA A 362 -29.33 -5.60 -3.87
C ALA A 362 -28.52 -4.28 -3.96
N GLY A 363 -28.95 -3.24 -3.23
CA GLY A 363 -28.30 -1.94 -3.24
C GLY A 363 -26.87 -1.99 -2.68
N LEU A 364 -26.66 -2.64 -1.54
CA LEU A 364 -25.34 -2.81 -0.96
C LEU A 364 -24.40 -3.63 -1.85
N CYS A 365 -24.93 -4.70 -2.49
CA CYS A 365 -24.15 -5.51 -3.41
C CYS A 365 -23.67 -4.68 -4.62
N VAL A 366 -24.59 -3.95 -5.27
CA VAL A 366 -24.25 -3.08 -6.41
C VAL A 366 -23.28 -1.98 -5.99
N THR A 367 -23.52 -1.36 -4.83
CA THR A 367 -22.62 -0.31 -4.30
C THR A 367 -21.21 -0.85 -4.08
N LEU A 368 -21.06 -2.06 -3.54
CA LEU A 368 -19.77 -2.70 -3.33
C LEU A 368 -19.05 -2.95 -4.66
N VAL A 369 -19.75 -3.51 -5.65
CA VAL A 369 -19.18 -3.77 -6.99
C VAL A 369 -18.71 -2.47 -7.64
N VAL A 370 -19.56 -1.43 -7.61
CA VAL A 370 -19.22 -0.11 -8.17
C VAL A 370 -18.06 0.53 -7.42
N ALA A 371 -18.03 0.44 -6.08
CA ALA A 371 -16.95 1.00 -5.27
C ALA A 371 -15.60 0.32 -5.57
N VAL A 372 -15.60 -1.02 -5.67
CA VAL A 372 -14.38 -1.79 -6.02
C VAL A 372 -13.88 -1.42 -7.41
N GLU A 373 -14.78 -1.33 -8.39
CA GLU A 373 -14.41 -0.96 -9.76
C GLU A 373 -13.93 0.49 -9.86
N ALA A 374 -14.57 1.43 -9.14
CA ALA A 374 -14.13 2.81 -9.07
C ALA A 374 -12.73 2.94 -8.45
N VAL A 375 -12.46 2.17 -7.39
CA VAL A 375 -11.12 2.13 -6.76
C VAL A 375 -10.09 1.56 -7.74
N ARG A 376 -10.41 0.46 -8.43
CA ARG A 376 -9.53 -0.15 -9.43
C ARG A 376 -9.20 0.84 -10.54
N GLN A 377 -10.20 1.50 -11.13
CA GLN A 377 -10.00 2.49 -12.20
C GLN A 377 -9.20 3.72 -11.71
N ASN A 378 -9.43 4.18 -10.49
CA ASN A 378 -8.64 5.28 -9.92
C ASN A 378 -7.19 4.86 -9.64
N ALA A 379 -6.97 3.63 -9.16
CA ALA A 379 -5.62 3.08 -8.98
C ALA A 379 -4.90 3.00 -10.33
N ASP A 380 -5.55 2.45 -11.35
CA ASP A 380 -5.00 2.39 -12.70
C ASP A 380 -4.67 3.79 -13.24
N ARG A 381 -5.55 4.77 -13.07
CA ARG A 381 -5.31 6.15 -13.53
C ARG A 381 -4.20 6.85 -12.77
N HIS A 382 -4.16 6.74 -11.46
CA HIS A 382 -3.18 7.46 -10.64
C HIS A 382 -1.81 6.78 -10.61
N LEU A 383 -1.75 5.46 -10.76
CA LEU A 383 -0.49 4.72 -10.76
C LEU A 383 0.13 4.63 -12.16
N PHE A 384 -0.69 4.57 -13.21
CA PHE A 384 -0.20 4.27 -14.56
C PHE A 384 -0.48 5.36 -15.60
N ALA A 385 -1.59 6.09 -15.53
CA ALA A 385 -1.93 7.10 -16.55
C ALA A 385 -1.14 8.42 -16.40
N THR A 386 -0.56 8.69 -15.23
CA THR A 386 0.30 9.87 -15.02
C THR A 386 1.76 9.62 -15.36
N LEU A 387 2.16 8.35 -15.58
CA LEU A 387 3.54 7.97 -15.87
C LEU A 387 4.00 8.19 -17.32
N PRO A 388 3.18 8.09 -18.41
CA PRO A 388 3.75 7.90 -19.74
C PRO A 388 4.43 9.11 -20.38
N ALA A 389 4.02 10.33 -20.07
CA ALA A 389 4.54 11.53 -20.77
C ALA A 389 5.64 12.28 -20.00
N SER A 390 5.68 12.15 -18.68
CA SER A 390 6.62 12.88 -17.81
C SER A 390 7.76 12.03 -17.26
N VAL A 391 7.69 10.69 -17.43
CA VAL A 391 8.67 9.77 -16.86
C VAL A 391 9.75 9.44 -17.88
N PRO A 392 11.05 9.52 -17.50
CA PRO A 392 12.13 9.13 -18.40
C PRO A 392 12.06 7.62 -18.71
N GLY A 393 12.44 7.23 -19.93
CA GLY A 393 12.58 5.82 -20.30
C GLY A 393 13.78 5.16 -19.64
N LEU A 394 14.83 5.95 -19.41
CA LEU A 394 16.11 5.54 -18.81
C LEU A 394 16.57 6.54 -17.76
N VAL A 395 17.13 6.03 -16.68
CA VAL A 395 17.95 6.82 -15.74
C VAL A 395 19.36 6.26 -15.78
N ILE A 396 20.33 7.12 -16.06
CA ILE A 396 21.75 6.78 -16.16
C ILE A 396 22.45 7.33 -14.93
N LEU A 397 23.24 6.50 -14.31
CA LEU A 397 23.88 6.80 -13.04
C LEU A 397 25.39 6.87 -13.23
N ASN A 398 26.07 7.49 -12.28
CA ASN A 398 27.53 7.43 -12.17
C ASN A 398 28.31 7.99 -13.37
N ILE A 399 27.76 8.96 -14.10
CA ILE A 399 28.48 9.61 -15.20
C ILE A 399 29.65 10.39 -14.60
N VAL A 400 30.85 10.18 -15.15
CA VAL A 400 32.06 10.90 -14.74
C VAL A 400 32.01 12.33 -15.29
N PRO A 401 32.22 13.39 -14.49
CA PRO A 401 32.15 14.76 -14.99
C PRO A 401 33.09 15.05 -16.19
N GLY A 402 34.23 14.38 -16.26
CA GLY A 402 35.13 14.48 -17.41
C GLY A 402 34.58 13.93 -18.74
N GLU A 403 33.56 13.08 -18.70
CA GLU A 403 32.89 12.51 -19.87
C GLU A 403 31.56 13.19 -20.24
N SER A 404 31.18 14.21 -19.50
CA SER A 404 29.90 14.90 -19.65
C SER A 404 29.67 15.44 -21.08
N GLY A 405 30.69 16.05 -21.67
CA GLY A 405 30.60 16.55 -23.04
C GLY A 405 30.44 15.45 -24.09
N ARG A 406 31.13 14.31 -23.91
CA ARG A 406 31.01 13.13 -24.78
C ARG A 406 29.62 12.51 -24.65
N PHE A 407 29.10 12.46 -23.44
CA PHE A 407 27.75 11.98 -23.12
C PHE A 407 26.67 12.86 -23.78
N ASP A 408 26.75 14.17 -23.61
CA ASP A 408 25.79 15.12 -24.21
C ASP A 408 25.82 15.05 -25.73
N ALA A 409 27.03 14.94 -26.37
CA ALA A 409 27.17 14.75 -27.81
C ALA A 409 26.53 13.43 -28.28
N PHE A 410 26.69 12.34 -27.55
CA PHE A 410 26.07 11.06 -27.87
C PHE A 410 24.52 11.15 -27.78
N MET A 411 23.98 11.79 -26.74
CA MET A 411 22.53 11.99 -26.57
C MET A 411 21.96 12.85 -27.71
N ALA A 412 22.64 13.94 -28.07
CA ALA A 412 22.22 14.83 -29.15
C ALA A 412 22.22 14.15 -30.52
N ALA A 413 23.16 13.24 -30.77
CA ALA A 413 23.29 12.52 -32.04
C ALA A 413 22.30 11.35 -32.19
N SER A 414 21.70 10.85 -31.07
CA SER A 414 20.85 9.68 -31.10
C SER A 414 19.40 10.02 -31.48
N PRO A 415 18.87 9.49 -32.60
CA PRO A 415 17.46 9.71 -33.00
C PRO A 415 16.47 9.04 -32.04
N LYS A 416 16.93 8.18 -31.14
CA LYS A 416 16.13 7.49 -30.12
C LYS A 416 15.82 8.38 -28.91
N VAL A 417 16.54 9.50 -28.76
CA VAL A 417 16.43 10.43 -27.64
C VAL A 417 15.57 11.62 -28.02
N ALA A 418 14.48 11.85 -27.29
CA ALA A 418 13.64 13.03 -27.44
C ALA A 418 14.15 14.21 -26.61
N ARG A 419 14.58 13.90 -25.38
CA ARG A 419 15.08 14.86 -24.40
C ARG A 419 15.96 14.14 -23.40
N TRP A 420 16.96 14.82 -22.88
CA TRP A 420 17.70 14.37 -21.70
C TRP A 420 17.94 15.55 -20.76
N GLU A 421 18.13 15.20 -19.52
CA GLU A 421 18.46 16.14 -18.46
C GLU A 421 19.54 15.49 -17.60
N ARG A 422 20.62 16.21 -17.35
CA ARG A 422 21.75 15.74 -16.57
C ARG A 422 22.02 16.71 -15.43
N VAL A 423 22.23 16.16 -14.24
CA VAL A 423 22.50 16.95 -13.04
C VAL A 423 23.64 16.35 -12.25
N PRO A 424 24.46 17.18 -11.58
CA PRO A 424 25.42 16.70 -10.62
C PRO A 424 24.72 16.02 -9.46
N PHE A 425 25.36 15.00 -8.92
CA PHE A 425 24.82 14.19 -7.85
C PHE A 425 25.90 13.73 -6.90
N LEU A 426 25.62 13.84 -5.62
CA LEU A 426 26.42 13.22 -4.57
C LEU A 426 25.55 12.78 -3.40
N HIS A 427 26.06 11.86 -2.62
CA HIS A 427 25.45 11.46 -1.37
C HIS A 427 25.94 12.33 -0.22
N ALA A 428 25.02 12.87 0.57
CA ALA A 428 25.30 13.65 1.75
C ALA A 428 24.36 13.26 2.88
N ARG A 429 24.78 13.47 4.09
CA ARG A 429 23.97 13.24 5.29
C ARG A 429 23.62 14.56 5.93
N VAL A 430 22.33 14.78 6.19
CA VAL A 430 21.90 15.96 6.95
C VAL A 430 22.30 15.78 8.41
N THR A 431 23.15 16.67 8.90
CA THR A 431 23.69 16.64 10.28
C THR A 431 23.12 17.72 11.17
N GLY A 432 22.67 18.85 10.58
CA GLY A 432 22.12 19.97 11.33
C GLY A 432 20.99 20.68 10.60
N ILE A 433 20.05 21.22 11.36
CA ILE A 433 18.93 22.03 10.90
C ILE A 433 18.80 23.24 11.83
N GLY A 434 19.00 24.46 11.30
CA GLY A 434 19.21 25.63 12.11
C GLY A 434 20.41 25.43 13.03
N ASP A 435 20.29 25.79 14.30
CA ASP A 435 21.33 25.63 15.30
C ASP A 435 21.29 24.27 16.03
N ARG A 436 20.48 23.33 15.56
CA ARG A 436 20.25 22.04 16.24
C ARG A 436 20.80 20.88 15.42
N ALA A 437 21.46 19.93 16.09
CA ALA A 437 21.85 18.68 15.45
C ALA A 437 20.62 17.81 15.16
N VAL A 438 20.63 17.12 14.02
CA VAL A 438 19.55 16.19 13.63
C VAL A 438 19.37 15.08 14.66
N ALA A 439 20.44 14.66 15.33
CA ALA A 439 20.40 13.65 16.39
C ALA A 439 19.54 14.05 17.60
N ASP A 440 19.41 15.36 17.86
CA ASP A 440 18.66 15.90 19.00
C ASP A 440 17.19 16.20 18.64
N LEU A 441 16.83 16.05 17.37
CA LEU A 441 15.48 16.37 16.88
C LEU A 441 14.55 15.15 16.89
N ARG A 442 13.31 15.36 17.34
CA ARG A 442 12.22 14.39 17.12
C ARG A 442 11.69 14.53 15.71
N ILE A 443 12.21 13.70 14.81
CA ILE A 443 11.83 13.73 13.40
C ILE A 443 10.61 12.83 13.19
N PRO A 444 9.49 13.36 12.65
CA PRO A 444 8.34 12.56 12.28
C PRO A 444 8.72 11.47 11.27
N ALA A 445 8.13 10.26 11.42
CA ALA A 445 8.47 9.12 10.57
C ALA A 445 8.24 9.38 9.07
N ASP A 446 7.23 10.17 8.74
CA ASP A 446 6.86 10.51 7.37
C ASP A 446 7.89 11.39 6.64
N VAL A 447 8.70 12.19 7.37
CA VAL A 447 9.75 13.06 6.82
C VAL A 447 11.16 12.55 7.10
N ALA A 448 11.29 11.49 7.88
CA ALA A 448 12.58 10.92 8.27
C ALA A 448 13.46 10.56 7.05
N PHE A 449 12.84 10.17 5.93
CA PHE A 449 13.54 9.86 4.69
C PHE A 449 14.31 11.05 4.09
N VAL A 450 14.02 12.30 4.45
CA VAL A 450 14.75 13.49 3.97
C VAL A 450 16.04 13.73 4.75
N VAL A 451 16.05 13.38 6.04
CA VAL A 451 17.13 13.76 6.96
C VAL A 451 17.91 12.57 7.56
N ARG A 452 17.35 11.36 7.56
CA ARG A 452 18.02 10.18 8.10
C ARG A 452 18.78 9.41 7.01
N GLY A 453 20.03 9.06 7.29
CA GLY A 453 20.92 8.35 6.38
C GLY A 453 21.44 9.22 5.23
N ASP A 454 22.16 8.60 4.30
CA ASP A 454 22.70 9.30 3.13
C ASP A 454 21.59 9.66 2.15
N ARG A 455 21.65 10.89 1.66
CA ARG A 455 20.68 11.45 0.72
C ARG A 455 21.37 11.95 -0.53
N GLY A 456 20.71 11.74 -1.66
CA GLY A 456 21.12 12.39 -2.88
C GLY A 456 20.87 13.89 -2.76
N ILE A 457 21.91 14.67 -2.94
CA ILE A 457 21.84 16.12 -3.12
C ILE A 457 22.34 16.47 -4.52
N SER A 458 21.87 17.59 -5.01
CA SER A 458 22.26 18.13 -6.31
C SER A 458 22.38 19.64 -6.21
N TRP A 459 22.93 20.28 -7.27
CA TRP A 459 22.97 21.73 -7.39
C TRP A 459 22.65 22.15 -8.81
N GLN A 460 21.99 23.26 -8.96
CA GLN A 460 21.51 23.75 -10.26
C GLN A 460 21.50 25.27 -10.28
N ALA A 461 21.89 25.85 -11.45
CA ALA A 461 21.81 27.29 -11.65
C ALA A 461 20.38 27.76 -12.02
N ARG A 462 19.60 26.89 -12.67
CA ARG A 462 18.23 27.19 -13.10
C ARG A 462 17.22 26.47 -12.20
N PRO A 463 16.07 27.08 -11.92
CA PRO A 463 15.04 26.39 -11.17
C PRO A 463 14.53 25.16 -11.97
N PRO A 464 14.27 24.03 -11.32
CA PRO A 464 13.55 22.95 -11.96
C PRO A 464 12.13 23.44 -12.34
N ALA A 465 11.45 22.71 -13.22
CA ALA A 465 10.10 23.04 -13.69
C ALA A 465 9.04 23.15 -12.57
N ASN A 466 9.40 22.77 -11.34
CA ASN A 466 8.52 22.77 -10.19
C ASN A 466 8.30 24.20 -9.65
N ALA A 467 7.06 24.47 -9.28
CA ALA A 467 6.67 25.76 -8.75
C ALA A 467 7.34 26.04 -7.38
N LEU A 468 7.98 27.20 -7.26
CA LEU A 468 8.35 27.76 -5.97
C LEU A 468 7.10 28.00 -5.14
N VAL A 469 7.14 27.62 -3.87
CA VAL A 469 6.06 27.82 -2.91
C VAL A 469 6.32 29.08 -2.09
N ALA A 470 7.58 29.34 -1.74
CA ALA A 470 8.00 30.51 -0.97
C ALA A 470 9.48 30.83 -1.22
N GLY A 471 9.87 32.08 -1.02
CA GLY A 471 11.23 32.57 -1.24
C GLY A 471 11.55 32.84 -2.70
N GLU A 472 12.82 33.02 -2.99
CA GLU A 472 13.32 33.35 -4.31
C GLU A 472 14.42 32.37 -4.73
N TRP A 473 14.47 32.10 -6.04
CA TRP A 473 15.57 31.35 -6.63
C TRP A 473 16.79 32.25 -6.80
N TRP A 474 17.97 31.68 -6.65
CA TRP A 474 19.23 32.42 -6.84
C TRP A 474 19.44 32.84 -8.29
N PRO A 475 20.19 33.93 -8.53
CA PRO A 475 20.61 34.35 -9.85
C PRO A 475 21.40 33.27 -10.57
N LYS A 476 21.34 33.26 -11.92
CA LYS A 476 22.05 32.24 -12.73
C LYS A 476 23.55 32.20 -12.47
N ASP A 477 24.16 33.35 -12.24
CA ASP A 477 25.60 33.52 -12.03
C ASP A 477 25.93 33.72 -10.54
N TYR A 478 25.13 33.09 -9.66
CA TYR A 478 25.34 33.19 -8.22
C TYR A 478 26.65 32.50 -7.81
N ALA A 479 27.52 33.26 -7.17
CA ALA A 479 28.82 32.80 -6.66
C ALA A 479 29.01 33.11 -5.15
N GLY A 480 27.93 33.40 -4.45
CA GLY A 480 27.92 33.69 -3.00
C GLY A 480 27.96 32.41 -2.15
N PRO A 481 27.80 32.56 -0.81
CA PRO A 481 27.69 31.43 0.11
C PRO A 481 26.59 30.46 -0.31
N PRO A 482 26.74 29.13 -0.07
CA PRO A 482 25.77 28.15 -0.53
C PRO A 482 24.34 28.46 -0.06
N LEU A 483 23.41 28.45 -0.99
CA LEU A 483 21.97 28.56 -0.76
C LEU A 483 21.31 27.20 -1.01
N VAL A 484 20.18 26.98 -0.31
CA VAL A 484 19.42 25.73 -0.39
C VAL A 484 17.98 26.02 -0.81
N SER A 485 17.48 25.22 -1.74
CA SER A 485 16.04 25.08 -2.02
C SER A 485 15.56 23.76 -1.47
N LEU A 486 14.61 23.80 -0.53
CA LEU A 486 14.12 22.63 0.21
C LEU A 486 12.69 22.27 -0.22
N ASP A 487 12.31 21.00 -0.13
CA ASP A 487 10.91 20.58 -0.28
C ASP A 487 10.02 21.27 0.76
N ALA A 488 9.03 22.01 0.32
CA ALA A 488 8.12 22.79 1.16
C ALA A 488 7.38 21.92 2.19
N TRP A 489 7.00 20.71 1.82
CA TRP A 489 6.38 19.78 2.75
C TRP A 489 7.35 19.30 3.81
N ALA A 490 8.59 18.96 3.42
CA ALA A 490 9.62 18.55 4.35
C ALA A 490 9.96 19.70 5.31
N ALA A 491 10.12 20.92 4.79
CA ALA A 491 10.36 22.11 5.59
C ALA A 491 9.27 22.32 6.65
N HIS A 492 8.00 22.26 6.25
CA HIS A 492 6.86 22.38 7.17
C HIS A 492 6.85 21.30 8.26
N ARG A 493 7.14 20.05 7.90
CA ARG A 493 7.16 18.92 8.85
C ARG A 493 8.35 18.97 9.82
N LEU A 494 9.47 19.53 9.37
CA LEU A 494 10.69 19.71 10.18
C LEU A 494 10.66 21.01 11.00
N GLY A 495 9.69 21.90 10.76
CA GLY A 495 9.57 23.18 11.44
C GLY A 495 10.67 24.15 11.05
N VAL A 496 11.11 24.14 9.79
CA VAL A 496 12.15 25.04 9.24
C VAL A 496 11.58 25.90 8.12
N GLY A 497 12.18 27.07 7.93
CA GLY A 497 11.75 28.06 6.97
C GLY A 497 12.87 28.74 6.20
N ILE A 498 12.50 29.75 5.43
CA ILE A 498 13.46 30.58 4.71
C ILE A 498 14.33 31.34 5.72
N GLY A 499 15.63 31.34 5.47
CA GLY A 499 16.62 31.97 6.33
C GLY A 499 17.33 31.01 7.27
N ASP A 500 16.73 29.86 7.58
CA ASP A 500 17.36 28.84 8.40
C ASP A 500 18.55 28.17 7.69
N THR A 501 19.46 27.59 8.45
CA THR A 501 20.64 26.92 7.93
C THR A 501 20.43 25.41 7.87
N LEU A 502 20.78 24.79 6.76
CA LEU A 502 20.87 23.34 6.61
C LEU A 502 22.33 22.93 6.55
N THR A 503 22.74 22.03 7.43
CA THR A 503 24.10 21.47 7.43
C THR A 503 24.06 20.04 6.94
N VAL A 504 24.86 19.74 5.92
CA VAL A 504 25.04 18.38 5.40
C VAL A 504 26.50 17.98 5.50
N ASP A 505 26.76 16.73 5.78
CA ASP A 505 28.09 16.14 5.75
C ASP A 505 28.31 15.48 4.38
N VAL A 506 29.37 15.88 3.71
CA VAL A 506 29.81 15.34 2.41
C VAL A 506 31.19 14.71 2.63
N LEU A 507 31.25 13.39 2.66
CA LEU A 507 32.51 12.65 2.81
C LEU A 507 33.35 13.10 4.04
N GLY A 508 32.70 13.45 5.14
CA GLY A 508 33.36 13.93 6.37
C GLY A 508 33.59 15.45 6.42
N THR A 509 33.20 16.19 5.38
CA THR A 509 33.31 17.65 5.35
C THR A 509 31.92 18.29 5.53
N PRO A 510 31.71 19.11 6.56
CA PRO A 510 30.43 19.79 6.74
C PRO A 510 30.25 20.90 5.70
N LEU A 511 29.12 20.87 5.00
CA LEU A 511 28.68 21.87 4.06
C LEU A 511 27.42 22.55 4.61
N GLN A 512 27.48 23.86 4.78
CA GLN A 512 26.35 24.64 5.25
C GLN A 512 25.73 25.45 4.11
N GLY A 513 24.38 25.47 4.07
CA GLY A 513 23.64 26.30 3.13
C GLY A 513 22.44 26.94 3.80
N ARG A 514 22.17 28.21 3.48
CA ARG A 514 21.00 28.94 3.97
C ARG A 514 19.79 28.63 3.08
N ILE A 515 18.67 28.28 3.66
CA ILE A 515 17.40 28.03 2.94
C ILE A 515 16.92 29.36 2.32
N ALA A 516 17.01 29.48 0.99
CA ALA A 516 16.60 30.63 0.22
C ALA A 516 15.19 30.47 -0.35
N SER A 517 14.77 29.25 -0.63
CA SER A 517 13.47 28.97 -1.22
C SER A 517 12.90 27.62 -0.77
N LEU A 518 11.57 27.55 -0.82
CA LEU A 518 10.80 26.32 -0.63
C LEU A 518 10.08 26.00 -1.94
N ARG A 519 10.14 24.75 -2.39
CA ARG A 519 9.52 24.31 -3.64
C ARG A 519 8.69 23.04 -3.46
N ARG A 520 7.79 22.79 -4.38
CA ARG A 520 7.05 21.54 -4.41
C ARG A 520 7.87 20.49 -5.16
N VAL A 521 8.25 19.43 -4.45
CA VAL A 521 8.97 18.28 -5.04
C VAL A 521 7.97 17.22 -5.45
N ASP A 522 8.09 16.70 -6.67
CA ASP A 522 7.32 15.55 -7.12
C ASP A 522 7.90 14.26 -6.53
N ARG A 523 7.30 13.81 -5.45
CA ARG A 523 7.73 12.59 -4.72
C ARG A 523 7.23 11.29 -5.36
N ALA A 524 6.33 11.38 -6.30
CA ALA A 524 5.79 10.23 -7.02
C ALA A 524 6.51 10.00 -8.36
N GLY A 525 7.18 11.02 -8.89
CA GLY A 525 7.90 10.97 -10.16
C GLY A 525 9.24 10.26 -10.03
N ILE A 526 9.54 9.39 -10.99
CA ILE A 526 10.89 8.86 -11.20
C ILE A 526 11.64 9.91 -12.03
N GLY A 527 12.24 10.89 -11.36
CA GLY A 527 12.92 12.00 -12.00
C GLY A 527 14.13 12.50 -11.22
N LEU A 528 14.78 13.55 -11.70
CA LEU A 528 15.94 14.18 -11.08
C LEU A 528 15.53 15.28 -10.07
N ASP A 529 14.40 15.10 -9.40
CA ASP A 529 13.87 16.08 -8.45
C ASP A 529 14.24 15.73 -7.00
N PHE A 530 15.33 16.33 -6.53
CA PHE A 530 15.86 16.07 -5.19
C PHE A 530 15.16 16.94 -4.14
N PRO A 531 14.88 16.41 -2.94
CA PRO A 531 14.32 17.21 -1.84
C PRO A 531 15.20 18.39 -1.43
N ILE A 532 16.51 18.26 -1.60
CA ILE A 532 17.52 19.24 -1.24
C ILE A 532 18.32 19.61 -2.48
N LEU A 533 18.21 20.86 -2.93
CA LEU A 533 19.01 21.44 -4.00
C LEU A 533 19.86 22.59 -3.50
N PHE A 534 21.14 22.60 -3.86
CA PHE A 534 22.03 23.69 -3.57
C PHE A 534 22.16 24.66 -4.76
N SER A 535 22.57 25.89 -4.47
CA SER A 535 23.10 26.79 -5.48
C SER A 535 24.41 26.22 -6.08
N PRO A 536 24.83 26.63 -7.28
CA PRO A 536 26.11 26.23 -7.83
C PRO A 536 27.25 26.54 -6.88
N PHE A 537 28.23 25.65 -6.82
CA PHE A 537 29.45 25.85 -6.05
C PHE A 537 30.54 26.44 -6.95
N ALA A 538 31.35 27.37 -6.44
CA ALA A 538 32.51 27.87 -7.15
C ALA A 538 33.54 26.75 -7.38
N GLU A 539 33.75 25.91 -6.36
CA GLU A 539 34.54 24.70 -6.43
C GLU A 539 33.64 23.53 -5.99
N PRO A 540 33.05 22.79 -6.96
CA PRO A 540 32.17 21.70 -6.61
C PRO A 540 32.95 20.55 -5.94
N PRO A 541 32.37 19.91 -4.90
CA PRO A 541 32.98 18.75 -4.29
C PRO A 541 33.09 17.60 -5.31
N PRO A 542 33.99 16.61 -5.09
CA PRO A 542 34.02 15.42 -5.92
C PRO A 542 32.64 14.78 -6.02
N HIS A 543 32.16 14.61 -7.24
CA HIS A 543 30.79 14.16 -7.50
C HIS A 543 30.72 13.26 -8.73
N ARG A 544 29.57 12.66 -8.93
CA ARG A 544 29.17 12.03 -10.17
C ARG A 544 27.97 12.78 -10.73
N GLU A 545 27.59 12.46 -11.94
CA GLU A 545 26.39 13.01 -12.55
C GLU A 545 25.39 11.89 -12.82
N ILE A 546 24.13 12.25 -12.81
CA ILE A 546 23.04 11.37 -13.19
C ILE A 546 22.23 12.03 -14.31
N ALA A 547 21.70 11.22 -15.22
CA ALA A 547 20.90 11.71 -16.32
C ALA A 547 19.57 10.96 -16.40
N ALA A 548 18.51 11.70 -16.69
CA ALA A 548 17.22 11.17 -17.10
C ALA A 548 17.08 11.36 -18.61
N VAL A 549 16.67 10.30 -19.31
CA VAL A 549 16.54 10.29 -20.78
C VAL A 549 15.14 9.88 -21.16
N TRP A 550 14.48 10.74 -21.93
CA TRP A 550 13.18 10.47 -22.54
C TRP A 550 13.37 10.01 -23.97
N THR A 551 12.85 8.83 -24.29
CA THR A 551 12.96 8.24 -25.63
C THR A 551 11.84 8.70 -26.55
N ALA A 552 12.11 8.70 -27.85
CA ALA A 552 11.13 9.05 -28.89
C ALA A 552 10.87 7.83 -29.80
N PRO A 553 9.62 7.38 -29.95
CA PRO A 553 8.45 7.73 -29.12
C PRO A 553 8.48 7.03 -27.75
N SER A 554 8.04 7.74 -26.72
CA SER A 554 8.02 7.26 -25.32
C SER A 554 7.18 5.99 -25.09
N THR A 555 6.30 5.64 -26.02
CA THR A 555 5.40 4.49 -25.95
C THR A 555 6.02 3.15 -26.33
N ARG A 556 7.28 3.11 -26.77
CA ARG A 556 7.97 1.88 -27.19
C ARG A 556 9.11 1.52 -26.25
N PRO A 557 8.89 0.62 -25.27
CA PRO A 557 9.93 0.22 -24.31
C PRO A 557 11.16 -0.45 -24.98
N GLU A 558 11.01 -0.95 -26.19
CA GLU A 558 12.08 -1.53 -26.98
C GLU A 558 13.17 -0.50 -27.32
N ILE A 559 12.78 0.73 -27.65
CA ILE A 559 13.72 1.82 -27.94
C ILE A 559 14.63 2.14 -26.76
N ALA A 560 14.06 2.12 -25.55
CA ALA A 560 14.83 2.34 -24.34
C ALA A 560 15.80 1.17 -24.06
N ARG A 561 15.42 -0.09 -24.35
CA ARG A 561 16.32 -1.25 -24.25
C ARG A 561 17.48 -1.17 -25.25
N ASP A 562 17.19 -0.81 -26.48
CA ASP A 562 18.22 -0.64 -27.52
C ASP A 562 19.19 0.47 -27.15
N LEU A 563 18.67 1.62 -26.71
CA LEU A 563 19.49 2.73 -26.23
C LEU A 563 20.37 2.32 -25.05
N ARG A 564 19.82 1.54 -24.10
CA ARG A 564 20.60 0.97 -22.99
C ARG A 564 21.75 0.10 -23.47
N ALA A 565 21.51 -0.76 -24.45
CA ALA A 565 22.54 -1.62 -25.00
C ALA A 565 23.66 -0.83 -25.71
N GLU A 566 23.32 0.26 -26.39
CA GLU A 566 24.31 1.17 -27.02
C GLU A 566 25.11 1.92 -25.95
N LEU A 567 24.44 2.45 -24.94
CA LEU A 567 25.07 3.14 -23.80
C LEU A 567 26.05 2.26 -23.04
N SER A 568 25.69 1.02 -22.78
CA SER A 568 26.55 0.07 -22.05
C SER A 568 27.85 -0.24 -22.81
N ARG A 569 27.86 -0.10 -24.13
CA ARG A 569 29.07 -0.26 -24.95
C ARG A 569 29.94 0.99 -24.97
N VAL A 570 29.31 2.19 -24.98
CA VAL A 570 30.02 3.47 -25.12
C VAL A 570 30.45 4.02 -23.76
N PHE A 571 29.64 3.79 -22.74
CA PHE A 571 29.84 4.25 -21.35
C PHE A 571 29.69 3.09 -20.37
N PRO A 572 30.62 2.14 -20.34
CA PRO A 572 30.50 0.94 -19.48
C PRO A 572 30.48 1.27 -17.98
N GLU A 573 31.06 2.40 -17.57
CA GLU A 573 31.09 2.86 -16.18
C GLU A 573 29.80 3.56 -15.73
N ALA A 574 28.89 3.88 -16.66
CA ALA A 574 27.64 4.56 -16.39
C ALA A 574 26.44 3.60 -16.49
N PRO A 575 26.11 2.87 -15.43
CA PRO A 575 24.99 1.94 -15.43
C PRO A 575 23.67 2.68 -15.66
N SER A 576 22.79 2.07 -16.47
CA SER A 576 21.49 2.61 -16.78
C SER A 576 20.36 1.71 -16.31
N VAL A 577 19.30 2.32 -15.78
CA VAL A 577 18.10 1.66 -15.28
C VAL A 577 16.93 1.96 -16.20
N LEU A 578 16.26 0.93 -16.70
CA LEU A 578 14.99 1.06 -17.41
C LEU A 578 13.87 1.32 -16.41
N VAL A 579 13.21 2.46 -16.56
CA VAL A 579 12.10 2.81 -15.67
C VAL A 579 10.93 1.84 -15.85
N ALA A 580 10.72 1.33 -17.06
CA ALA A 580 9.73 0.29 -17.34
C ALA A 580 9.94 -1.01 -16.53
N GLU A 581 11.18 -1.37 -16.18
CA GLU A 581 11.46 -2.55 -15.35
C GLU A 581 11.03 -2.31 -13.88
N VAL A 582 11.18 -1.07 -13.42
CA VAL A 582 10.75 -0.67 -12.07
C VAL A 582 9.22 -0.60 -11.98
N THR A 583 8.58 -0.04 -13.00
CA THR A 583 7.11 0.08 -13.03
C THR A 583 6.42 -1.26 -13.27
N ALA A 584 7.00 -2.18 -14.06
CA ALA A 584 6.44 -3.50 -14.32
C ALA A 584 6.25 -4.33 -13.04
N PHE A 585 7.14 -4.19 -12.07
CA PHE A 585 6.96 -4.83 -10.75
C PHE A 585 5.71 -4.28 -10.03
N LEU A 586 5.53 -2.96 -10.04
CA LEU A 586 4.36 -2.31 -9.45
C LEU A 586 3.07 -2.68 -10.20
N GLU A 587 3.12 -2.73 -11.53
CA GLU A 587 2.00 -3.16 -12.38
C GLU A 587 1.57 -4.59 -12.07
N THR A 588 2.53 -5.49 -11.93
CA THR A 588 2.26 -6.90 -11.60
C THR A 588 1.61 -7.03 -10.22
N ALA A 589 2.12 -6.32 -9.21
CA ALA A 589 1.60 -6.34 -7.85
C ALA A 589 0.18 -5.75 -7.77
N VAL A 590 -0.05 -4.59 -8.40
CA VAL A 590 -1.36 -3.94 -8.43
C VAL A 590 -2.36 -4.72 -9.29
N GLY A 591 -1.92 -5.24 -10.43
CA GLY A 591 -2.74 -6.08 -11.30
C GLY A 591 -3.16 -7.40 -10.62
N ALA A 592 -2.27 -8.02 -9.84
CA ALA A 592 -2.60 -9.19 -9.02
C ALA A 592 -3.65 -8.85 -7.95
N ALA A 593 -3.46 -7.76 -7.22
CA ALA A 593 -4.43 -7.27 -6.24
C ALA A 593 -5.78 -6.97 -6.91
N GLY A 594 -5.79 -6.32 -8.08
CA GLY A 594 -7.00 -6.04 -8.85
C GLY A 594 -7.76 -7.31 -9.30
N ARG A 595 -7.05 -8.36 -9.72
CA ARG A 595 -7.66 -9.66 -10.08
C ARG A 595 -8.29 -10.35 -8.87
N VAL A 596 -7.60 -10.35 -7.73
CA VAL A 596 -8.13 -10.91 -6.47
C VAL A 596 -9.38 -10.15 -6.03
N LEU A 597 -9.35 -8.82 -6.08
CA LEU A 597 -10.51 -7.98 -5.77
C LEU A 597 -11.70 -8.24 -6.71
N GLY A 598 -11.43 -8.38 -8.01
CA GLY A 598 -12.45 -8.70 -9.02
C GLY A 598 -13.09 -10.07 -8.78
N ALA A 599 -12.29 -11.08 -8.48
CA ALA A 599 -12.76 -12.43 -8.15
C ALA A 599 -13.62 -12.45 -6.87
N LEU A 600 -13.18 -11.76 -5.81
CA LEU A 600 -13.94 -11.62 -4.57
C LEU A 600 -15.26 -10.87 -4.78
N SER A 601 -15.26 -9.80 -5.57
CA SER A 601 -16.45 -9.03 -5.91
C SER A 601 -17.47 -9.88 -6.69
N SER A 602 -17.00 -10.68 -7.66
CA SER A 602 -17.83 -11.60 -8.44
C SER A 602 -18.46 -12.70 -7.57
N ALA A 603 -17.65 -13.30 -6.69
CA ALA A 603 -18.12 -14.33 -5.75
C ALA A 603 -19.16 -13.76 -4.79
N THR A 604 -18.97 -12.52 -4.32
CA THR A 604 -19.93 -11.84 -3.44
C THR A 604 -21.23 -11.50 -4.16
N GLY A 605 -21.15 -11.09 -5.43
CA GLY A 605 -22.34 -10.85 -6.27
C GLY A 605 -23.19 -12.11 -6.41
N ILE A 606 -22.56 -13.26 -6.63
CA ILE A 606 -23.24 -14.56 -6.73
C ILE A 606 -23.87 -14.95 -5.39
N ALA A 607 -23.13 -14.83 -4.28
CA ALA A 607 -23.60 -15.15 -2.93
C ALA A 607 -24.75 -14.24 -2.45
N ALA A 608 -24.84 -13.01 -2.95
CA ALA A 608 -25.94 -12.09 -2.63
C ALA A 608 -27.19 -12.33 -3.46
N PHE A 609 -27.06 -13.00 -4.60
CA PHE A 609 -28.18 -13.40 -5.46
C PHE A 609 -28.84 -14.73 -5.04
N LEU A 610 -28.07 -15.62 -4.42
CA LEU A 610 -28.53 -16.86 -3.79
C LEU A 610 -29.14 -16.59 -2.41
#